data_6db1cd70096078a3ea9d43c711938f3a
#
_entry.id   6db1cd70096078a3ea9d43c711938f3a
#
_cell.length_a   1.000
_cell.length_b   1.000
_cell.length_c   1.000
_cell.angle_alpha   90.00
_cell.angle_beta   90.00
_cell.angle_gamma   90.00
#
_symmetry.space_group_name_H-M   'P 1'
#
loop_
_entity.id
_entity.type
_entity.pdbx_description
1 polymer ?
#
loop_
_entity_poly.entity_id
_entity_poly.type
_entity_poly.pdbx_seq_one_letter_code
_entity_poly.pdbx_strand_id
1 'polypeptide(L)'
;MSREKTDMRSWRNWQTRKTKDLVSPGHAGSIPVDRTKRIALESAILFLCRKGRDKTMRLFVYSLREFDEKPFFEKFCRKYGVEYGFTTQTPCLENVELAQGYDAIDILTTVIDADMLDRFAEIGIKYITTRTIGYDHIDVEHAAKVGIHVSNITYSPASVADYTVMMMLMGLRRIKHIMMRTDVQDYTLKGKIGGELHNCTVGLVGTGRIGTTVIEDLSGFGCRIICYDPYPNERAASLAEYVSLEELIEQSDIITLHAPATEENYHMINRETISRMKDSVGIVNCARGVLIDSDDLIEGIESGKIGFACLDVVEHESGLYYFNRMGEPLNNPKLAILRSYSNVIVTPHTAFYTDEAVSNMVENSIIGVVNYFEGK
;
A
#
# COMPACT_ATOMS: atom_id res chain seq x y z
N MET A 1 39.58 36.06 8.82
CA MET A 1 39.06 34.69 8.98
C MET A 1 37.85 34.79 9.89
N SER A 2 36.71 35.06 9.35
CA SER A 2 35.42 35.19 10.06
C SER A 2 34.51 34.03 9.67
N ARG A 3 34.06 33.27 10.69
CA ARG A 3 33.05 32.23 10.54
C ARG A 3 31.70 32.93 10.46
N GLU A 4 31.03 32.86 9.33
CA GLU A 4 29.61 33.17 9.21
C GLU A 4 28.79 32.00 9.80
N LYS A 5 28.07 32.30 10.87
CA LYS A 5 27.01 31.43 11.42
C LYS A 5 25.76 31.63 10.58
N THR A 6 25.36 30.64 9.81
CA THR A 6 24.11 30.64 9.07
C THR A 6 22.95 30.45 10.07
N ASP A 7 22.07 31.45 10.09
CA ASP A 7 20.94 31.58 11.01
C ASP A 7 19.79 30.62 10.63
N MET A 8 19.48 29.68 11.52
CA MET A 8 18.37 28.73 11.40
C MET A 8 16.98 29.35 11.65
N ARG A 9 16.84 30.68 11.69
CA ARG A 9 15.55 31.35 11.92
C ARG A 9 14.73 31.61 10.65
N SER A 10 15.29 31.41 9.47
CA SER A 10 14.58 31.66 8.19
C SER A 10 13.58 30.58 7.79
N TRP A 11 13.68 29.36 8.36
CA TRP A 11 12.81 28.22 8.01
C TRP A 11 11.42 28.23 8.70
N ARG A 12 11.26 28.95 9.81
CA ARG A 12 9.97 29.02 10.55
C ARG A 12 8.96 30.01 9.99
N ASN A 13 9.36 30.91 9.09
CA ASN A 13 8.47 31.94 8.54
C ASN A 13 7.77 31.57 7.23
N TRP A 14 7.99 30.38 6.68
CA TRP A 14 7.34 29.96 5.44
C TRP A 14 5.95 29.33 5.63
N GLN A 15 5.67 28.81 6.82
CA GLN A 15 4.38 28.14 7.12
C GLN A 15 3.24 29.09 7.54
N THR A 16 3.47 30.36 7.80
CA THR A 16 2.47 31.30 8.33
C THR A 16 1.95 32.34 7.34
N ARG A 17 2.32 32.29 6.05
CA ARG A 17 1.96 33.33 5.06
C ARG A 17 1.02 32.92 3.92
N LYS A 18 0.21 31.86 4.03
CA LYS A 18 -0.79 31.48 3.00
C LYS A 18 -2.21 31.27 3.54
N THR A 19 -2.69 32.19 4.35
CA THR A 19 -4.13 32.27 4.65
C THR A 19 -4.58 33.71 4.86
N LYS A 20 -4.42 34.56 3.83
CA LYS A 20 -5.22 35.79 3.69
C LYS A 20 -5.22 36.17 2.21
N ASP A 21 -6.43 36.47 1.75
CA ASP A 21 -6.77 37.06 0.46
C ASP A 21 -6.95 36.10 -0.73
N LEU A 22 -8.20 35.62 -0.85
CA LEU A 22 -8.95 35.50 -2.12
C LEU A 22 -10.44 35.30 -1.77
N VAL A 23 -11.13 36.39 -1.55
CA VAL A 23 -12.62 36.42 -1.61
C VAL A 23 -13.00 37.22 -2.84
N SER A 24 -13.65 36.58 -3.78
CA SER A 24 -14.49 37.23 -4.80
C SER A 24 -15.88 36.60 -4.82
N PRO A 25 -16.92 37.37 -5.02
CA PRO A 25 -18.29 37.02 -4.64
C PRO A 25 -19.09 36.39 -5.76
N GLY A 26 -19.94 35.43 -5.40
CA GLY A 26 -21.12 35.12 -6.18
C GLY A 26 -21.28 33.65 -6.58
N HIS A 27 -21.97 32.87 -5.72
CA HIS A 27 -23.14 32.10 -6.11
C HIS A 27 -23.79 31.53 -4.86
N ALA A 28 -25.10 31.71 -4.76
CA ALA A 28 -25.92 31.35 -3.63
C ALA A 28 -26.08 29.83 -3.46
N GLY A 29 -26.08 29.36 -2.20
CA GLY A 29 -26.83 28.19 -1.80
C GLY A 29 -26.03 26.94 -1.41
N SER A 30 -25.36 26.97 -0.30
CA SER A 30 -25.35 25.87 0.68
C SER A 30 -24.84 26.43 2.02
N ILE A 31 -25.69 26.37 3.02
CA ILE A 31 -25.33 26.71 4.40
C ILE A 31 -24.20 25.78 4.81
N PRO A 32 -23.02 26.26 5.26
CA PRO A 32 -21.99 25.40 5.82
C PRO A 32 -22.57 24.80 7.11
N VAL A 33 -22.94 23.54 7.08
CA VAL A 33 -23.23 22.80 8.32
C VAL A 33 -21.93 22.81 9.12
N ASP A 34 -21.96 23.49 10.24
CA ASP A 34 -20.84 23.62 11.17
C ASP A 34 -20.28 22.22 11.46
N ARG A 35 -19.04 21.99 11.00
CA ARG A 35 -18.33 20.70 11.10
C ARG A 35 -18.28 20.22 12.55
N THR A 36 -18.24 21.16 13.51
CA THR A 36 -18.28 20.93 14.95
C THR A 36 -19.62 20.37 15.41
N LYS A 37 -20.75 20.88 14.84
CA LYS A 37 -22.10 20.37 15.14
C LYS A 37 -22.36 19.02 14.55
N ARG A 38 -21.81 18.72 13.36
CA ARG A 38 -21.91 17.40 12.73
C ARG A 38 -21.16 16.35 13.55
N ILE A 39 -19.91 16.64 13.98
CA ILE A 39 -19.13 15.76 14.85
C ILE A 39 -19.82 15.55 16.21
N ALA A 40 -20.41 16.61 16.79
CA ALA A 40 -21.15 16.52 18.06
C ALA A 40 -22.45 15.70 17.90
N LEU A 41 -23.15 15.82 16.78
CA LEU A 41 -24.37 15.05 16.48
C LEU A 41 -24.05 13.58 16.20
N GLU A 42 -23.00 13.29 15.43
CA GLU A 42 -22.52 11.92 15.19
C GLU A 42 -22.04 11.28 16.51
N SER A 43 -21.35 12.02 17.37
CA SER A 43 -20.94 11.56 18.70
C SER A 43 -22.14 11.34 19.63
N ALA A 44 -23.17 12.18 19.57
CA ALA A 44 -24.39 12.05 20.37
C ALA A 44 -25.26 10.87 19.88
N ILE A 45 -25.35 10.63 18.57
CA ILE A 45 -26.04 9.47 17.97
C ILE A 45 -25.33 8.17 18.38
N LEU A 46 -23.99 8.13 18.29
CA LEU A 46 -23.17 7.02 18.78
C LEU A 46 -23.36 6.78 20.29
N PHE A 47 -23.47 7.84 21.09
CA PHE A 47 -23.71 7.74 22.53
C PHE A 47 -25.13 7.24 22.86
N LEU A 48 -26.12 7.60 22.06
CA LEU A 48 -27.52 7.16 22.23
C LEU A 48 -27.71 5.68 21.77
N CYS A 49 -27.01 5.24 20.75
CA CYS A 49 -27.00 3.84 20.33
C CYS A 49 -26.33 2.90 21.37
N ARG A 50 -25.46 3.45 22.25
CA ARG A 50 -24.81 2.68 23.33
C ARG A 50 -25.73 2.26 24.49
N LYS A 51 -26.85 2.92 24.68
CA LYS A 51 -27.76 2.67 25.85
C LYS A 51 -28.53 1.35 25.84
N GLY A 52 -28.34 0.49 24.80
CA GLY A 52 -29.05 -0.77 24.69
C GLY A 52 -28.14 -2.01 24.56
N ARG A 53 -26.83 -1.91 24.78
CA ARG A 53 -25.94 -3.09 24.67
C ARG A 53 -25.67 -3.70 26.03
N ASP A 54 -26.06 -4.95 26.19
CA ASP A 54 -25.74 -5.75 27.38
C ASP A 54 -24.28 -6.27 27.39
N LYS A 55 -23.53 -6.18 26.27
CA LYS A 55 -22.17 -6.73 26.14
C LYS A 55 -21.24 -5.77 25.37
N THR A 56 -20.11 -5.42 25.98
CA THR A 56 -19.03 -4.69 25.33
C THR A 56 -18.33 -5.60 24.31
N MET A 57 -18.09 -5.13 23.07
CA MET A 57 -17.33 -5.85 22.05
C MET A 57 -15.87 -5.95 22.45
N ARG A 58 -15.27 -7.13 22.27
CA ARG A 58 -13.89 -7.42 22.66
C ARG A 58 -13.09 -7.88 21.43
N LEU A 59 -12.01 -7.17 21.13
CA LEU A 59 -11.12 -7.37 19.99
C LEU A 59 -9.74 -7.80 20.49
N PHE A 60 -9.18 -8.90 19.98
CA PHE A 60 -7.79 -9.25 20.22
C PHE A 60 -6.92 -8.95 19.00
N VAL A 61 -5.83 -8.22 19.19
CA VAL A 61 -4.95 -7.72 18.12
C VAL A 61 -3.65 -8.51 18.14
N TYR A 62 -3.39 -9.26 17.07
CA TYR A 62 -2.10 -9.91 16.83
C TYR A 62 -1.16 -9.00 16.04
N SER A 63 0.14 -9.25 16.15
CA SER A 63 1.19 -8.49 15.43
C SER A 63 1.08 -6.98 15.63
N LEU A 64 0.60 -6.51 16.80
CA LEU A 64 0.47 -5.09 17.06
C LEU A 64 1.86 -4.43 17.09
N ARG A 65 2.05 -3.42 16.27
CA ARG A 65 3.24 -2.58 16.31
C ARG A 65 3.03 -1.46 17.33
N GLU A 66 3.76 -1.55 18.46
CA GLU A 66 3.57 -0.58 19.55
C GLU A 66 4.05 0.83 19.22
N PHE A 67 5.01 0.95 18.29
CA PHE A 67 5.64 2.23 17.94
C PHE A 67 4.79 3.11 16.99
N ASP A 68 3.84 2.54 16.23
CA ASP A 68 3.04 3.29 15.25
C ASP A 68 1.53 3.00 15.31
N GLU A 69 1.08 1.77 15.63
CA GLU A 69 -0.35 1.41 15.63
C GLU A 69 -1.02 1.61 17.00
N LYS A 70 -0.31 1.32 18.11
CA LYS A 70 -0.89 1.33 19.46
C LYS A 70 -1.62 2.64 19.83
N PRO A 71 -1.07 3.83 19.54
CA PRO A 71 -1.77 5.10 19.82
C PRO A 71 -3.11 5.21 19.07
N PHE A 72 -3.19 4.66 17.86
CA PHE A 72 -4.43 4.65 17.08
C PHE A 72 -5.44 3.65 17.63
N PHE A 73 -5.01 2.44 18.05
CA PHE A 73 -5.89 1.49 18.74
C PHE A 73 -6.47 2.10 20.02
N GLU A 74 -5.66 2.72 20.86
CA GLU A 74 -6.13 3.40 22.08
C GLU A 74 -7.15 4.49 21.76
N LYS A 75 -6.90 5.30 20.73
CA LYS A 75 -7.79 6.38 20.28
C LYS A 75 -9.11 5.84 19.78
N PHE A 76 -9.06 4.89 18.82
CA PHE A 76 -10.26 4.45 18.10
C PHE A 76 -11.07 3.41 18.89
N CYS A 77 -10.46 2.51 19.63
CA CYS A 77 -11.19 1.63 20.54
C CYS A 77 -11.99 2.42 21.58
N ARG A 78 -11.40 3.48 22.15
CA ARG A 78 -12.14 4.40 23.02
C ARG A 78 -13.28 5.11 22.29
N LYS A 79 -13.03 5.59 21.06
CA LYS A 79 -14.04 6.28 20.23
C LYS A 79 -15.24 5.40 19.94
N TYR A 80 -15.01 4.14 19.58
CA TYR A 80 -16.04 3.19 19.16
C TYR A 80 -16.57 2.29 20.30
N GLY A 81 -15.99 2.36 21.49
CA GLY A 81 -16.41 1.59 22.66
C GLY A 81 -16.12 0.10 22.55
N VAL A 82 -14.96 -0.22 21.99
CA VAL A 82 -14.41 -1.58 21.86
C VAL A 82 -13.36 -1.77 22.95
N GLU A 83 -13.41 -2.87 23.69
CA GLU A 83 -12.32 -3.32 24.55
C GLU A 83 -11.32 -4.09 23.70
N TYR A 84 -10.01 -3.83 23.85
CA TYR A 84 -9.04 -4.60 23.11
C TYR A 84 -7.91 -5.12 24.00
N GLY A 85 -7.43 -6.33 23.65
CA GLY A 85 -6.17 -6.88 24.12
C GLY A 85 -5.23 -7.04 22.94
N PHE A 86 -3.95 -7.25 23.17
CA PHE A 86 -2.99 -7.36 22.08
C PHE A 86 -1.79 -8.24 22.43
N THR A 87 -1.11 -8.70 21.38
CA THR A 87 0.24 -9.23 21.42
C THR A 87 1.06 -8.71 20.24
N THR A 88 2.37 -8.58 20.41
CA THR A 88 3.30 -8.26 19.31
C THR A 88 3.65 -9.49 18.47
N GLN A 89 3.30 -10.68 18.95
CA GLN A 89 3.54 -11.95 18.25
C GLN A 89 2.57 -12.11 17.07
N THR A 90 3.03 -12.76 16.01
CA THR A 90 2.16 -13.21 14.91
C THR A 90 1.26 -14.35 15.40
N PRO A 91 0.02 -14.45 14.87
CA PRO A 91 -0.85 -15.59 15.21
C PRO A 91 -0.21 -16.90 14.73
N CYS A 92 -0.28 -17.92 15.58
CA CYS A 92 0.14 -19.30 15.32
C CYS A 92 -0.64 -20.23 16.22
N LEU A 93 -0.62 -21.55 15.94
CA LEU A 93 -1.36 -22.54 16.71
C LEU A 93 -1.02 -22.53 18.22
N GLU A 94 0.23 -22.21 18.57
CA GLU A 94 0.70 -22.18 19.96
C GLU A 94 0.17 -20.98 20.75
N ASN A 95 -0.33 -19.94 20.09
CA ASN A 95 -0.78 -18.71 20.76
C ASN A 95 -2.24 -18.31 20.47
N VAL A 96 -3.01 -19.16 19.78
CA VAL A 96 -4.45 -18.96 19.53
C VAL A 96 -5.22 -18.66 20.81
N GLU A 97 -4.89 -19.35 21.90
CA GLU A 97 -5.54 -19.22 23.21
C GLU A 97 -5.45 -17.82 23.83
N LEU A 98 -4.53 -16.97 23.37
CA LEU A 98 -4.47 -15.55 23.80
C LEU A 98 -5.74 -14.78 23.44
N ALA A 99 -6.43 -15.19 22.37
CA ALA A 99 -7.69 -14.59 21.95
C ALA A 99 -8.92 -15.17 22.63
N GLN A 100 -8.76 -16.10 23.58
CA GLN A 100 -9.90 -16.71 24.28
C GLN A 100 -10.71 -15.66 25.04
N GLY A 101 -12.03 -15.68 24.83
CA GLY A 101 -12.96 -14.74 25.44
C GLY A 101 -13.10 -13.40 24.71
N TYR A 102 -12.44 -13.23 23.59
CA TYR A 102 -12.68 -12.13 22.66
C TYR A 102 -13.73 -12.51 21.61
N ASP A 103 -14.38 -11.53 21.00
CA ASP A 103 -15.42 -11.75 20.01
C ASP A 103 -14.84 -11.77 18.59
N ALA A 104 -13.73 -11.03 18.38
CA ALA A 104 -13.04 -10.87 17.11
C ALA A 104 -11.52 -10.84 17.28
N ILE A 105 -10.81 -11.15 16.20
CA ILE A 105 -9.37 -10.91 16.11
C ILE A 105 -9.04 -9.93 14.97
N ASP A 106 -7.93 -9.22 15.13
CA ASP A 106 -7.36 -8.33 14.14
C ASP A 106 -5.91 -8.76 13.85
N ILE A 107 -5.62 -9.00 12.57
CA ILE A 107 -4.34 -9.56 12.11
C ILE A 107 -3.68 -8.66 11.07
N LEU A 108 -2.45 -8.99 10.64
CA LEU A 108 -1.76 -8.41 9.49
C LEU A 108 -1.62 -9.45 8.36
N THR A 109 -0.41 -9.73 7.93
CA THR A 109 -0.08 -10.52 6.75
C THR A 109 0.23 -12.00 7.04
N THR A 110 -0.02 -12.48 8.25
CA THR A 110 0.24 -13.87 8.62
C THR A 110 -0.79 -14.79 7.95
N VAL A 111 -0.31 -15.89 7.38
CA VAL A 111 -1.18 -16.92 6.78
C VAL A 111 -2.08 -17.51 7.85
N ILE A 112 -3.38 -17.49 7.60
CA ILE A 112 -4.42 -18.11 8.42
C ILE A 112 -5.04 -19.26 7.62
N ASP A 113 -4.55 -20.44 7.87
CA ASP A 113 -4.98 -21.68 7.24
C ASP A 113 -6.19 -22.32 7.94
N ALA A 114 -6.64 -23.47 7.42
CA ALA A 114 -7.78 -24.19 7.95
C ALA A 114 -7.59 -24.61 9.43
N ASP A 115 -6.40 -25.07 9.81
CA ASP A 115 -6.14 -25.54 11.17
C ASP A 115 -6.24 -24.39 12.18
N MET A 116 -5.71 -23.21 11.81
CA MET A 116 -5.83 -22.01 12.65
C MET A 116 -7.28 -21.52 12.74
N LEU A 117 -8.03 -21.57 11.64
CA LEU A 117 -9.43 -21.17 11.61
C LEU A 117 -10.28 -22.06 12.49
N ASP A 118 -10.06 -23.41 12.46
CA ASP A 118 -10.74 -24.35 13.34
C ASP A 118 -10.48 -24.01 14.81
N ARG A 119 -9.22 -23.74 15.18
CA ARG A 119 -8.87 -23.37 16.56
C ARG A 119 -9.50 -22.04 16.99
N PHE A 120 -9.51 -21.03 16.12
CA PHE A 120 -10.19 -19.75 16.41
C PHE A 120 -11.70 -19.94 16.58
N ALA A 121 -12.33 -20.80 15.76
CA ALA A 121 -13.74 -21.11 15.90
C ALA A 121 -14.05 -21.84 17.22
N GLU A 122 -13.22 -22.82 17.63
CA GLU A 122 -13.36 -23.57 18.89
C GLU A 122 -13.33 -22.65 20.13
N ILE A 123 -12.46 -21.63 20.16
CA ILE A 123 -12.38 -20.67 21.26
C ILE A 123 -13.44 -19.56 21.17
N GLY A 124 -14.28 -19.57 20.14
CA GLY A 124 -15.47 -18.73 20.03
C GLY A 124 -15.30 -17.44 19.22
N ILE A 125 -14.22 -17.27 18.47
CA ILE A 125 -14.04 -16.15 17.55
C ILE A 125 -15.10 -16.21 16.44
N LYS A 126 -15.73 -15.07 16.13
CA LYS A 126 -16.78 -14.93 15.12
C LYS A 126 -16.37 -14.04 13.93
N TYR A 127 -15.31 -13.26 14.11
CA TYR A 127 -14.92 -12.27 13.13
C TYR A 127 -13.40 -12.11 13.10
N ILE A 128 -12.85 -12.10 11.89
CA ILE A 128 -11.46 -11.79 11.61
C ILE A 128 -11.42 -10.54 10.73
N THR A 129 -10.73 -9.52 11.17
CA THR A 129 -10.35 -8.40 10.32
C THR A 129 -8.85 -8.45 10.04
N THR A 130 -8.44 -8.12 8.81
CA THR A 130 -7.03 -7.91 8.50
C THR A 130 -6.78 -6.44 8.23
N ARG A 131 -5.71 -5.86 8.85
CA ARG A 131 -5.29 -4.48 8.62
C ARG A 131 -4.57 -4.30 7.28
N THR A 132 -5.03 -5.03 6.25
CA THR A 132 -4.48 -5.03 4.89
C THR A 132 -5.59 -4.84 3.86
N ILE A 133 -5.26 -4.35 2.68
CA ILE A 133 -6.19 -4.33 1.54
C ILE A 133 -6.30 -5.74 0.94
N GLY A 134 -5.17 -6.40 0.68
CA GLY A 134 -5.15 -7.79 0.24
C GLY A 134 -5.42 -8.75 1.40
N TYR A 135 -6.12 -9.84 1.14
CA TYR A 135 -6.48 -10.86 2.11
C TYR A 135 -6.20 -12.29 1.61
N ASP A 136 -5.33 -12.40 0.63
CA ASP A 136 -4.89 -13.65 -0.01
C ASP A 136 -4.15 -14.60 0.97
N HIS A 137 -3.79 -14.11 2.15
CA HIS A 137 -3.20 -14.89 3.23
C HIS A 137 -4.23 -15.57 4.16
N ILE A 138 -5.54 -15.43 3.91
CA ILE A 138 -6.60 -16.03 4.74
C ILE A 138 -7.42 -17.01 3.88
N ASP A 139 -7.61 -18.24 4.36
CA ASP A 139 -8.55 -19.19 3.75
C ASP A 139 -10.00 -18.78 4.04
N VAL A 140 -10.51 -17.85 3.21
CA VAL A 140 -11.87 -17.32 3.40
C VAL A 140 -12.97 -18.34 3.16
N GLU A 141 -12.71 -19.38 2.34
CA GLU A 141 -13.68 -20.44 2.10
C GLU A 141 -13.83 -21.33 3.35
N HIS A 142 -12.72 -21.67 3.98
CA HIS A 142 -12.76 -22.44 5.23
C HIS A 142 -13.31 -21.61 6.38
N ALA A 143 -12.94 -20.32 6.48
CA ALA A 143 -13.51 -19.41 7.48
C ALA A 143 -15.05 -19.39 7.44
N ALA A 144 -15.62 -19.29 6.24
CA ALA A 144 -17.08 -19.33 6.07
C ALA A 144 -17.69 -20.68 6.53
N LYS A 145 -17.03 -21.82 6.28
CA LYS A 145 -17.48 -23.14 6.71
C LYS A 145 -17.52 -23.29 8.23
N VAL A 146 -16.55 -22.70 8.94
CA VAL A 146 -16.50 -22.76 10.42
C VAL A 146 -17.25 -21.61 11.11
N GLY A 147 -17.92 -20.76 10.31
CA GLY A 147 -18.77 -19.68 10.81
C GLY A 147 -18.01 -18.43 11.28
N ILE A 148 -16.81 -18.21 10.77
CA ILE A 148 -16.02 -17.00 10.98
C ILE A 148 -16.20 -16.07 9.78
N HIS A 149 -16.62 -14.84 10.04
CA HIS A 149 -16.66 -13.79 9.01
C HIS A 149 -15.30 -13.12 8.87
N VAL A 150 -14.84 -12.94 7.63
CA VAL A 150 -13.56 -12.28 7.31
C VAL A 150 -13.83 -10.95 6.64
N SER A 151 -13.13 -9.92 7.06
CA SER A 151 -13.10 -8.62 6.37
C SER A 151 -11.67 -8.11 6.21
N ASN A 152 -11.49 -7.33 5.18
CA ASN A 152 -10.31 -6.52 4.96
C ASN A 152 -10.63 -5.02 5.20
N ILE A 153 -9.60 -4.18 5.09
CA ILE A 153 -9.76 -2.73 5.25
C ILE A 153 -9.44 -1.99 3.94
N THR A 154 -9.74 -0.71 3.96
CA THR A 154 -9.28 0.24 2.95
C THR A 154 -8.60 1.42 3.64
N TYR A 155 -7.61 2.00 2.99
CA TYR A 155 -6.97 3.26 3.40
C TYR A 155 -6.85 4.21 2.22
N SER A 156 -6.31 5.39 2.44
CA SER A 156 -6.09 6.38 1.37
C SER A 156 -5.23 5.77 0.25
N PRO A 157 -5.69 5.73 -0.99
CA PRO A 157 -4.90 5.22 -2.11
C PRO A 157 -3.69 6.12 -2.44
N ALA A 158 -3.70 7.38 -1.97
CA ALA A 158 -2.66 8.35 -2.25
C ALA A 158 -1.28 7.90 -1.74
N SER A 159 -1.20 7.19 -0.58
CA SER A 159 0.07 6.69 -0.06
C SER A 159 0.83 5.83 -1.08
N VAL A 160 0.14 4.85 -1.69
CA VAL A 160 0.76 3.96 -2.69
C VAL A 160 0.91 4.67 -4.04
N ALA A 161 -0.01 5.57 -4.40
CA ALA A 161 0.05 6.32 -5.65
C ALA A 161 1.28 7.27 -5.68
N ASP A 162 1.45 8.10 -4.65
CA ASP A 162 2.62 8.97 -4.49
C ASP A 162 3.93 8.17 -4.54
N TYR A 163 3.95 7.03 -3.83
CA TYR A 163 5.12 6.15 -3.80
C TYR A 163 5.43 5.55 -5.17
N THR A 164 4.41 5.14 -5.92
CA THR A 164 4.55 4.60 -7.28
C THR A 164 5.14 5.65 -8.23
N VAL A 165 4.63 6.88 -8.20
CA VAL A 165 5.16 7.99 -9.02
C VAL A 165 6.61 8.31 -8.63
N MET A 166 6.92 8.34 -7.33
CA MET A 166 8.30 8.48 -6.84
C MET A 166 9.21 7.38 -7.41
N MET A 167 8.79 6.11 -7.36
CA MET A 167 9.55 4.97 -7.89
C MET A 167 9.80 5.11 -9.40
N MET A 168 8.80 5.52 -10.19
CA MET A 168 8.96 5.81 -11.61
C MET A 168 10.04 6.86 -11.86
N LEU A 169 9.96 7.98 -11.14
CA LEU A 169 10.94 9.07 -11.27
C LEU A 169 12.33 8.64 -10.83
N MET A 170 12.46 7.88 -9.75
CA MET A 170 13.75 7.36 -9.28
C MET A 170 14.40 6.41 -10.29
N GLY A 171 13.63 5.50 -10.88
CA GLY A 171 14.11 4.57 -11.91
C GLY A 171 14.53 5.32 -13.19
N LEU A 172 13.63 6.15 -13.73
CA LEU A 172 13.84 6.93 -14.95
C LEU A 172 15.03 7.87 -14.84
N ARG A 173 15.27 8.45 -13.66
CA ARG A 173 16.39 9.37 -13.38
C ARG A 173 17.64 8.64 -12.84
N ARG A 174 17.65 7.31 -12.81
CA ARG A 174 18.79 6.48 -12.36
C ARG A 174 19.31 6.84 -10.97
N ILE A 175 18.42 7.19 -10.04
CA ILE A 175 18.80 7.75 -8.73
C ILE A 175 19.69 6.81 -7.92
N LYS A 176 19.38 5.51 -7.87
CA LYS A 176 20.24 4.52 -7.18
C LYS A 176 21.66 4.53 -7.74
N HIS A 177 21.82 4.47 -9.07
CA HIS A 177 23.13 4.50 -9.72
C HIS A 177 23.89 5.81 -9.39
N ILE A 178 23.22 6.95 -9.43
CA ILE A 178 23.81 8.25 -9.12
C ILE A 178 24.31 8.29 -7.67
N MET A 179 23.48 7.83 -6.72
CA MET A 179 23.84 7.78 -5.29
C MET A 179 25.03 6.88 -5.04
N MET A 180 25.04 5.65 -5.58
CA MET A 180 26.16 4.72 -5.46
C MET A 180 27.48 5.30 -6.00
N ARG A 181 27.43 6.07 -7.09
CA ARG A 181 28.61 6.73 -7.66
C ARG A 181 29.05 7.91 -6.79
N THR A 182 28.11 8.65 -6.23
CA THR A 182 28.38 9.76 -5.33
C THR A 182 29.06 9.30 -4.04
N ASP A 183 28.67 8.13 -3.50
CA ASP A 183 29.27 7.54 -2.30
C ASP A 183 30.78 7.25 -2.48
N VAL A 184 31.22 6.99 -3.71
CA VAL A 184 32.65 6.80 -4.06
C VAL A 184 33.26 8.04 -4.73
N GLN A 185 32.68 9.22 -4.56
CA GLN A 185 33.14 10.52 -5.03
C GLN A 185 33.27 10.64 -6.57
N ASP A 186 32.48 9.86 -7.32
CA ASP A 186 32.36 10.05 -8.76
C ASP A 186 31.24 11.04 -9.09
N TYR A 187 31.60 12.29 -9.27
CA TYR A 187 30.68 13.37 -9.61
C TYR A 187 30.58 13.63 -11.11
N THR A 188 31.11 12.76 -11.97
CA THR A 188 31.01 12.89 -13.42
C THR A 188 29.60 12.65 -13.94
N LEU A 189 29.25 13.20 -15.11
CA LEU A 189 27.94 12.99 -15.74
C LEU A 189 27.87 11.71 -16.58
N LYS A 190 29.02 11.13 -16.94
CA LYS A 190 29.08 9.96 -17.82
C LYS A 190 28.29 8.77 -17.25
N GLY A 191 27.34 8.25 -18.03
CA GLY A 191 26.49 7.12 -17.65
C GLY A 191 25.33 7.45 -16.71
N LYS A 192 25.15 8.71 -16.33
CA LYS A 192 24.10 9.18 -15.41
C LYS A 192 22.90 9.85 -16.10
N ILE A 193 22.87 9.89 -17.42
CA ILE A 193 21.77 10.48 -18.18
C ILE A 193 20.49 9.65 -17.92
N GLY A 194 19.40 10.35 -17.54
CA GLY A 194 18.06 9.79 -17.36
C GLY A 194 17.07 10.32 -18.37
N GLY A 195 15.83 9.85 -18.33
CA GLY A 195 14.73 10.32 -19.15
C GLY A 195 13.86 11.36 -18.43
N GLU A 196 12.86 11.86 -19.16
CA GLU A 196 11.82 12.77 -18.69
C GLU A 196 10.46 12.07 -18.80
N LEU A 197 9.70 12.03 -17.70
CA LEU A 197 8.42 11.32 -17.66
C LEU A 197 7.41 11.88 -18.68
N HIS A 198 7.48 13.20 -18.94
CA HIS A 198 6.66 13.87 -19.96
C HIS A 198 6.74 13.20 -21.36
N ASN A 199 7.89 12.64 -21.71
CA ASN A 199 8.14 12.02 -23.01
C ASN A 199 7.81 10.52 -23.05
N CYS A 200 7.32 9.95 -21.94
CA CYS A 200 7.02 8.54 -21.82
C CYS A 200 5.55 8.21 -22.08
N THR A 201 5.30 7.01 -22.60
CA THR A 201 4.01 6.33 -22.50
C THR A 201 4.04 5.45 -21.24
N VAL A 202 3.19 5.74 -20.27
CA VAL A 202 3.05 4.95 -19.06
C VAL A 202 1.88 3.99 -19.23
N GLY A 203 2.15 2.69 -19.19
CA GLY A 203 1.15 1.61 -19.21
C GLY A 203 0.81 1.18 -17.78
N LEU A 204 -0.46 1.24 -17.42
CA LEU A 204 -0.94 0.94 -16.09
C LEU A 204 -1.88 -0.26 -16.11
N VAL A 205 -1.50 -1.33 -15.39
CA VAL A 205 -2.32 -2.55 -15.24
C VAL A 205 -3.08 -2.50 -13.93
N GLY A 206 -4.41 -2.48 -14.01
CA GLY A 206 -5.31 -2.39 -12.86
C GLY A 206 -5.73 -0.95 -12.56
N THR A 207 -7.00 -0.61 -12.82
CA THR A 207 -7.59 0.72 -12.62
C THR A 207 -8.51 0.77 -11.40
N GLY A 208 -8.22 -0.02 -10.37
CA GLY A 208 -8.87 0.06 -9.07
C GLY A 208 -8.59 1.41 -8.38
N ARG A 209 -8.87 1.52 -7.09
CA ARG A 209 -8.70 2.78 -6.33
C ARG A 209 -7.27 3.34 -6.43
N ILE A 210 -6.26 2.50 -6.23
CA ILE A 210 -4.84 2.91 -6.29
C ILE A 210 -4.46 3.28 -7.73
N GLY A 211 -4.70 2.39 -8.71
CA GLY A 211 -4.35 2.66 -10.10
C GLY A 211 -5.00 3.91 -10.66
N THR A 212 -6.28 4.17 -10.34
CA THR A 212 -6.96 5.41 -10.74
C THR A 212 -6.28 6.64 -10.12
N THR A 213 -5.86 6.57 -8.84
CA THR A 213 -5.15 7.69 -8.21
C THR A 213 -3.78 7.91 -8.84
N VAL A 214 -3.05 6.84 -9.20
CA VAL A 214 -1.79 6.95 -9.97
C VAL A 214 -2.02 7.65 -11.32
N ILE A 215 -3.11 7.33 -12.04
CA ILE A 215 -3.47 8.01 -13.29
C ILE A 215 -3.71 9.50 -13.05
N GLU A 216 -4.42 9.86 -11.98
CA GLU A 216 -4.66 11.25 -11.60
C GLU A 216 -3.37 12.00 -11.29
N ASP A 217 -2.46 11.42 -10.51
CA ASP A 217 -1.17 12.03 -10.18
C ASP A 217 -0.30 12.19 -11.44
N LEU A 218 -0.27 11.19 -12.32
CA LEU A 218 0.46 11.22 -13.59
C LEU A 218 -0.08 12.25 -14.58
N SER A 219 -1.36 12.61 -14.51
CA SER A 219 -1.96 13.60 -15.43
C SER A 219 -1.26 14.95 -15.37
N GLY A 220 -0.70 15.32 -14.21
CA GLY A 220 0.07 16.54 -14.02
C GLY A 220 1.45 16.55 -14.69
N PHE A 221 1.99 15.39 -15.07
CA PHE A 221 3.28 15.28 -15.76
C PHE A 221 3.19 15.43 -17.28
N GLY A 222 1.97 15.32 -17.86
CA GLY A 222 1.76 15.46 -19.30
C GLY A 222 2.29 14.29 -20.14
N CYS A 223 2.56 13.14 -19.54
CA CYS A 223 2.89 11.90 -20.24
C CYS A 223 1.64 11.28 -20.87
N ARG A 224 1.81 10.42 -21.89
CA ARG A 224 0.72 9.59 -22.39
C ARG A 224 0.45 8.48 -21.40
N ILE A 225 -0.81 8.29 -20.99
CA ILE A 225 -1.23 7.25 -20.07
C ILE A 225 -2.14 6.29 -20.81
N ILE A 226 -1.77 5.02 -20.88
CA ILE A 226 -2.60 3.91 -21.37
C ILE A 226 -2.85 2.95 -20.21
N CYS A 227 -4.02 2.34 -20.16
CA CYS A 227 -4.37 1.45 -19.06
C CYS A 227 -5.13 0.21 -19.53
N TYR A 228 -5.04 -0.84 -18.72
CA TYR A 228 -5.79 -2.07 -18.89
C TYR A 228 -6.40 -2.51 -17.57
N ASP A 229 -7.67 -2.87 -17.59
CA ASP A 229 -8.39 -3.52 -16.50
C ASP A 229 -9.54 -4.33 -17.09
N PRO A 230 -9.81 -5.57 -16.65
CA PRO A 230 -10.99 -6.33 -17.07
C PRO A 230 -12.31 -5.62 -16.76
N TYR A 231 -12.29 -4.70 -15.78
CA TYR A 231 -13.45 -3.93 -15.31
C TYR A 231 -13.17 -2.43 -15.40
N PRO A 232 -13.24 -1.82 -16.60
CA PRO A 232 -12.96 -0.40 -16.78
C PRO A 232 -13.88 0.49 -15.96
N ASN A 233 -13.35 1.63 -15.48
CA ASN A 233 -14.15 2.63 -14.78
C ASN A 233 -14.09 4.02 -15.46
N GLU A 234 -15.15 4.80 -15.33
CA GLU A 234 -15.29 6.09 -15.99
C GLU A 234 -14.25 7.13 -15.56
N ARG A 235 -13.83 7.10 -14.28
CA ARG A 235 -12.87 8.05 -13.74
C ARG A 235 -11.49 7.86 -14.38
N ALA A 236 -11.02 6.63 -14.49
CA ALA A 236 -9.78 6.33 -15.18
C ALA A 236 -9.90 6.64 -16.68
N ALA A 237 -11.02 6.28 -17.33
CA ALA A 237 -11.28 6.53 -18.75
C ALA A 237 -11.29 8.04 -19.13
N SER A 238 -11.55 8.92 -18.17
CA SER A 238 -11.51 10.37 -18.41
C SER A 238 -10.10 10.95 -18.49
N LEU A 239 -9.07 10.20 -18.05
CA LEU A 239 -7.69 10.66 -17.92
C LEU A 239 -6.67 9.77 -18.66
N ALA A 240 -7.04 8.54 -18.99
CA ALA A 240 -6.19 7.56 -19.63
C ALA A 240 -6.95 6.81 -20.75
N GLU A 241 -6.20 6.32 -21.72
CA GLU A 241 -6.73 5.52 -22.83
C GLU A 241 -6.76 4.05 -22.42
N TYR A 242 -7.94 3.40 -22.43
CA TYR A 242 -8.03 1.95 -22.28
C TYR A 242 -7.62 1.24 -23.55
N VAL A 243 -6.69 0.29 -23.41
CA VAL A 243 -6.17 -0.55 -24.50
C VAL A 243 -6.20 -2.02 -24.08
N SER A 244 -5.93 -2.94 -25.01
CA SER A 244 -5.71 -4.34 -24.65
C SER A 244 -4.41 -4.51 -23.86
N LEU A 245 -4.28 -5.61 -23.11
CA LEU A 245 -3.05 -5.91 -22.36
C LEU A 245 -1.84 -6.01 -23.30
N GLU A 246 -2.03 -6.60 -24.46
CA GLU A 246 -1.01 -6.75 -25.49
C GLU A 246 -0.52 -5.39 -25.99
N GLU A 247 -1.45 -4.50 -26.32
CA GLU A 247 -1.11 -3.13 -26.75
C GLU A 247 -0.39 -2.35 -25.66
N LEU A 248 -0.81 -2.51 -24.40
CA LEU A 248 -0.15 -1.87 -23.26
C LEU A 248 1.32 -2.34 -23.16
N ILE A 249 1.55 -3.66 -23.23
CA ILE A 249 2.90 -4.25 -23.15
C ILE A 249 3.79 -3.71 -24.26
N GLU A 250 3.27 -3.62 -25.49
CA GLU A 250 4.06 -3.22 -26.67
C GLU A 250 4.31 -1.71 -26.75
N GLN A 251 3.39 -0.88 -26.23
CA GLN A 251 3.46 0.57 -26.40
C GLN A 251 4.10 1.32 -25.23
N SER A 252 4.26 0.68 -24.08
CA SER A 252 4.72 1.35 -22.86
C SER A 252 6.23 1.57 -22.81
N ASP A 253 6.65 2.73 -22.35
CA ASP A 253 8.03 3.02 -21.94
C ASP A 253 8.22 2.68 -20.45
N ILE A 254 7.15 2.75 -19.65
CA ILE A 254 7.10 2.32 -18.26
C ILE A 254 5.82 1.54 -18.07
N ILE A 255 5.90 0.36 -17.44
CA ILE A 255 4.75 -0.44 -17.03
C ILE A 255 4.65 -0.42 -15.50
N THR A 256 3.47 -0.12 -14.97
CA THR A 256 3.20 -0.14 -13.53
C THR A 256 2.02 -1.05 -13.20
N LEU A 257 2.18 -1.85 -12.13
CA LEU A 257 1.22 -2.88 -11.77
C LEU A 257 0.43 -2.48 -10.51
N HIS A 258 -0.90 -2.55 -10.62
CA HIS A 258 -1.86 -2.21 -9.55
C HIS A 258 -3.02 -3.22 -9.47
N ALA A 259 -2.83 -4.42 -10.02
CA ALA A 259 -3.79 -5.51 -9.98
C ALA A 259 -3.60 -6.39 -8.73
N PRO A 260 -4.66 -7.01 -8.18
CA PRO A 260 -4.54 -8.06 -7.19
C PRO A 260 -3.87 -9.30 -7.81
N ALA A 261 -3.34 -10.20 -6.97
CA ALA A 261 -2.87 -11.50 -7.44
C ALA A 261 -4.06 -12.45 -7.65
N THR A 262 -4.16 -13.05 -8.83
CA THR A 262 -5.13 -14.09 -9.20
C THR A 262 -4.42 -15.20 -9.98
N GLU A 263 -5.08 -16.34 -10.18
CA GLU A 263 -4.51 -17.40 -11.01
C GLU A 263 -4.27 -16.95 -12.46
N GLU A 264 -5.15 -16.09 -13.01
CA GLU A 264 -5.09 -15.63 -14.39
C GLU A 264 -3.94 -14.65 -14.66
N ASN A 265 -3.51 -13.90 -13.63
CA ASN A 265 -2.43 -12.91 -13.79
C ASN A 265 -1.12 -13.32 -13.09
N TYR A 266 -1.06 -14.56 -12.58
CA TYR A 266 0.18 -15.13 -12.05
C TYR A 266 1.27 -15.09 -13.12
N HIS A 267 2.42 -14.49 -12.80
CA HIS A 267 3.53 -14.28 -13.73
C HIS A 267 3.11 -13.63 -15.08
N MET A 268 2.20 -12.64 -15.00
CA MET A 268 1.80 -11.90 -16.21
C MET A 268 2.97 -11.15 -16.85
N ILE A 269 3.97 -10.78 -16.07
CA ILE A 269 5.27 -10.29 -16.56
C ILE A 269 6.25 -11.47 -16.51
N ASN A 270 6.50 -12.04 -17.68
CA ASN A 270 7.34 -13.20 -17.89
C ASN A 270 8.18 -13.02 -19.18
N ARG A 271 8.97 -14.01 -19.55
CA ARG A 271 9.85 -13.99 -20.73
C ARG A 271 9.12 -13.61 -22.02
N GLU A 272 7.94 -14.18 -22.24
CA GLU A 272 7.16 -13.92 -23.46
C GLU A 272 6.72 -12.46 -23.50
N THR A 273 6.08 -11.98 -22.43
CA THR A 273 5.61 -10.59 -22.37
C THR A 273 6.76 -9.59 -22.37
N ILE A 274 7.87 -9.87 -21.67
CA ILE A 274 9.09 -9.04 -21.69
C ILE A 274 9.66 -8.96 -23.11
N SER A 275 9.65 -10.04 -23.88
CA SER A 275 10.18 -10.03 -25.25
C SER A 275 9.43 -9.07 -26.18
N ARG A 276 8.13 -8.84 -25.92
CA ARG A 276 7.25 -7.96 -26.69
C ARG A 276 7.31 -6.49 -26.26
N MET A 277 7.87 -6.20 -25.09
CA MET A 277 8.01 -4.84 -24.58
C MET A 277 8.99 -4.03 -25.45
N LYS A 278 8.96 -2.70 -25.28
CA LYS A 278 10.00 -1.83 -25.84
C LYS A 278 11.37 -2.15 -25.23
N ASP A 279 12.42 -1.86 -25.96
CA ASP A 279 13.78 -1.93 -25.42
C ASP A 279 14.00 -0.87 -24.35
N SER A 280 14.67 -1.25 -23.26
CA SER A 280 14.91 -0.40 -22.09
C SER A 280 13.63 0.02 -21.35
N VAL A 281 12.56 -0.78 -21.41
CA VAL A 281 11.33 -0.52 -20.66
C VAL A 281 11.60 -0.44 -19.14
N GLY A 282 10.86 0.43 -18.46
CA GLY A 282 10.82 0.49 -16.99
C GLY A 282 9.69 -0.37 -16.43
N ILE A 283 9.95 -1.11 -15.34
CA ILE A 283 8.93 -1.88 -14.61
C ILE A 283 8.79 -1.33 -13.19
N VAL A 284 7.57 -1.04 -12.77
CA VAL A 284 7.25 -0.60 -11.40
C VAL A 284 6.20 -1.54 -10.81
N ASN A 285 6.48 -2.11 -9.65
CA ASN A 285 5.54 -3.00 -8.97
C ASN A 285 5.38 -2.62 -7.49
N CYS A 286 4.24 -2.02 -7.18
CA CYS A 286 3.78 -1.74 -5.81
C CYS A 286 2.49 -2.52 -5.50
N ALA A 287 2.23 -3.65 -6.19
CA ALA A 287 1.02 -4.46 -6.04
C ALA A 287 1.29 -5.80 -5.36
N ARG A 288 1.73 -6.83 -6.13
CA ARG A 288 2.06 -8.17 -5.63
C ARG A 288 3.28 -8.73 -6.36
N GLY A 289 4.19 -9.36 -5.61
CA GLY A 289 5.42 -9.94 -6.16
C GLY A 289 5.17 -10.98 -7.24
N VAL A 290 4.19 -11.84 -7.05
CA VAL A 290 3.84 -12.94 -7.97
C VAL A 290 3.29 -12.52 -9.34
N LEU A 291 3.06 -11.22 -9.57
CA LEU A 291 2.71 -10.71 -10.90
C LEU A 291 3.91 -10.75 -11.87
N ILE A 292 5.12 -10.87 -11.35
CA ILE A 292 6.36 -10.86 -12.13
C ILE A 292 7.12 -12.16 -11.84
N ASP A 293 7.48 -12.90 -12.89
CA ASP A 293 8.46 -13.96 -12.76
C ASP A 293 9.84 -13.35 -12.50
N SER A 294 10.42 -13.66 -11.34
CA SER A 294 11.68 -13.05 -10.91
C SER A 294 12.89 -13.51 -11.73
N ASP A 295 12.88 -14.73 -12.25
CA ASP A 295 13.98 -15.22 -13.10
C ASP A 295 13.96 -14.53 -14.47
N ASP A 296 12.79 -14.41 -15.07
CA ASP A 296 12.61 -13.75 -16.36
C ASP A 296 12.86 -12.23 -16.25
N LEU A 297 12.50 -11.61 -15.11
CA LEU A 297 12.85 -10.22 -14.82
C LEU A 297 14.37 -10.02 -14.76
N ILE A 298 15.09 -10.91 -14.05
CA ILE A 298 16.56 -10.87 -13.96
C ILE A 298 17.19 -11.00 -15.34
N GLU A 299 16.75 -11.98 -16.15
CA GLU A 299 17.24 -12.16 -17.53
C GLU A 299 16.96 -10.91 -18.41
N GLY A 300 15.78 -10.32 -18.27
CA GLY A 300 15.41 -9.08 -18.96
C GLY A 300 16.29 -7.89 -18.58
N ILE A 301 16.71 -7.78 -17.31
CA ILE A 301 17.64 -6.75 -16.82
C ILE A 301 19.06 -7.01 -17.39
N GLU A 302 19.54 -8.24 -17.33
CA GLU A 302 20.88 -8.61 -17.79
C GLU A 302 21.04 -8.46 -19.32
N SER A 303 20.00 -8.74 -20.08
CA SER A 303 19.98 -8.51 -21.53
C SER A 303 19.85 -7.04 -21.92
N GLY A 304 19.48 -6.16 -20.97
CA GLY A 304 19.19 -4.75 -21.24
C GLY A 304 17.81 -4.49 -21.84
N LYS A 305 16.96 -5.51 -21.98
CA LYS A 305 15.57 -5.37 -22.42
C LYS A 305 14.78 -4.55 -21.42
N ILE A 306 15.03 -4.75 -20.12
CA ILE A 306 14.49 -3.95 -19.03
C ILE A 306 15.54 -2.91 -18.62
N GLY A 307 15.23 -1.64 -18.82
CA GLY A 307 16.11 -0.50 -18.51
C GLY A 307 16.22 -0.22 -17.02
N PHE A 308 15.13 -0.38 -16.27
CA PHE A 308 15.11 -0.31 -14.80
C PHE A 308 13.93 -1.10 -14.24
N ALA A 309 14.06 -1.53 -12.99
CA ALA A 309 12.95 -2.09 -12.22
C ALA A 309 12.88 -1.42 -10.83
N CYS A 310 11.67 -1.07 -10.39
CA CYS A 310 11.39 -0.51 -9.08
C CYS A 310 10.32 -1.36 -8.40
N LEU A 311 10.71 -2.09 -7.37
CA LEU A 311 9.93 -3.16 -6.76
C LEU A 311 9.72 -2.87 -5.28
N ASP A 312 8.50 -2.59 -4.86
CA ASP A 312 8.16 -2.53 -3.44
C ASP A 312 7.78 -3.92 -2.91
N VAL A 313 7.40 -4.81 -3.81
CA VAL A 313 7.01 -6.20 -3.57
C VAL A 313 7.85 -7.16 -4.42
N VAL A 314 8.14 -8.34 -3.89
CA VAL A 314 8.88 -9.40 -4.58
C VAL A 314 8.28 -10.77 -4.27
N GLU A 315 8.56 -11.76 -5.11
CA GLU A 315 8.19 -13.13 -4.79
C GLU A 315 8.87 -13.62 -3.51
N HIS A 316 8.16 -14.43 -2.75
CA HIS A 316 8.66 -15.04 -1.51
C HIS A 316 9.10 -14.01 -0.45
N GLU A 317 8.42 -12.87 -0.37
CA GLU A 317 8.67 -11.84 0.66
C GLU A 317 8.13 -12.22 2.05
N SER A 318 7.22 -13.20 2.12
CA SER A 318 6.64 -13.67 3.38
C SER A 318 7.71 -14.15 4.35
N GLY A 319 7.63 -13.70 5.62
CA GLY A 319 8.62 -14.00 6.66
C GLY A 319 9.96 -13.26 6.51
N LEU A 320 10.11 -12.45 5.45
CA LEU A 320 11.30 -11.63 5.21
C LEU A 320 11.02 -10.16 5.53
N TYR A 321 10.02 -9.56 4.90
CA TYR A 321 9.67 -8.17 5.10
C TYR A 321 9.01 -7.95 6.47
N TYR A 322 9.19 -6.74 7.01
CA TYR A 322 8.75 -6.31 8.35
C TYR A 322 9.52 -6.92 9.53
N PHE A 323 10.52 -7.79 9.26
CA PHE A 323 11.39 -8.35 10.29
C PHE A 323 12.81 -7.80 10.18
N ASN A 324 13.47 -7.63 11.34
CA ASN A 324 14.90 -7.34 11.34
C ASN A 324 15.68 -8.62 11.08
N ARG A 325 16.24 -8.73 9.87
CA ARG A 325 17.08 -9.87 9.43
C ARG A 325 18.56 -9.53 9.37
N MET A 326 18.99 -8.48 10.09
CA MET A 326 20.38 -8.04 10.11
C MET A 326 21.27 -9.16 10.68
N GLY A 327 22.27 -9.57 9.91
CA GLY A 327 23.20 -10.65 10.31
C GLY A 327 22.71 -12.07 10.04
N GLU A 328 21.49 -12.23 9.50
CA GLU A 328 20.96 -13.54 9.09
C GLU A 328 21.15 -13.78 7.58
N PRO A 329 21.23 -15.06 7.13
CA PRO A 329 21.19 -15.38 5.71
C PRO A 329 19.89 -14.89 5.08
N LEU A 330 19.96 -14.26 3.90
CA LEU A 330 18.79 -13.67 3.25
C LEU A 330 17.76 -14.70 2.75
N ASN A 331 18.08 -15.95 2.58
CA ASN A 331 17.21 -17.05 2.13
C ASN A 331 16.30 -16.73 0.90
N ASN A 332 16.61 -15.67 0.16
CA ASN A 332 15.99 -15.27 -1.08
C ASN A 332 17.08 -14.84 -2.08
N PRO A 333 17.64 -15.78 -2.85
CA PRO A 333 18.72 -15.50 -3.80
C PRO A 333 18.33 -14.48 -4.88
N LYS A 334 17.09 -14.56 -5.38
CA LYS A 334 16.59 -13.64 -6.43
C LYS A 334 16.56 -12.20 -5.93
N LEU A 335 16.10 -11.98 -4.69
CA LEU A 335 16.13 -10.67 -4.07
C LEU A 335 17.57 -10.14 -3.90
N ALA A 336 18.53 -11.00 -3.52
CA ALA A 336 19.93 -10.61 -3.41
C ALA A 336 20.49 -10.15 -4.77
N ILE A 337 20.18 -10.90 -5.85
CA ILE A 337 20.57 -10.55 -7.22
C ILE A 337 19.93 -9.21 -7.63
N LEU A 338 18.61 -9.07 -7.51
CA LEU A 338 17.88 -7.85 -7.87
C LEU A 338 18.45 -6.62 -7.14
N ARG A 339 18.75 -6.74 -5.85
CA ARG A 339 19.35 -5.65 -5.06
C ARG A 339 20.75 -5.26 -5.52
N SER A 340 21.50 -6.17 -6.15
CA SER A 340 22.88 -5.90 -6.62
C SER A 340 22.93 -4.97 -7.84
N TYR A 341 21.87 -4.93 -8.66
CA TYR A 341 21.83 -4.08 -9.86
C TYR A 341 21.65 -2.60 -9.51
N SER A 342 22.43 -1.75 -10.18
CA SER A 342 22.39 -0.30 -9.99
C SER A 342 21.15 0.38 -10.58
N ASN A 343 20.45 -0.30 -11.49
CA ASN A 343 19.20 0.12 -12.12
C ASN A 343 17.95 -0.57 -11.54
N VAL A 344 18.11 -1.31 -10.43
CA VAL A 344 16.98 -1.93 -9.71
C VAL A 344 16.87 -1.32 -8.32
N ILE A 345 15.69 -0.79 -8.00
CA ILE A 345 15.35 -0.28 -6.67
C ILE A 345 14.40 -1.29 -6.03
N VAL A 346 14.74 -1.74 -4.82
CA VAL A 346 13.87 -2.63 -4.05
C VAL A 346 13.62 -2.00 -2.69
N THR A 347 12.34 -1.91 -2.32
CA THR A 347 11.88 -1.43 -1.01
C THR A 347 11.04 -2.52 -0.32
N PRO A 348 10.99 -2.57 1.02
CA PRO A 348 10.45 -3.72 1.72
C PRO A 348 8.94 -3.58 1.97
N HIS A 349 8.12 -3.48 0.91
CA HIS A 349 6.67 -3.38 0.94
C HIS A 349 6.18 -2.24 1.84
N THR A 350 6.70 -1.04 1.57
CA THR A 350 6.46 0.17 2.37
C THR A 350 5.68 1.26 1.64
N ALA A 351 5.21 0.99 0.43
CA ALA A 351 4.46 1.98 -0.35
C ALA A 351 3.20 2.50 0.36
N PHE A 352 2.57 1.68 1.19
CA PHE A 352 1.40 2.08 2.00
C PHE A 352 1.78 2.92 3.22
N TYR A 353 3.03 2.88 3.69
CA TYR A 353 3.42 3.23 5.05
C TYR A 353 3.52 4.73 5.26
N THR A 354 2.39 5.34 5.57
CA THR A 354 2.23 6.74 6.00
C THR A 354 1.40 6.79 7.29
N ASP A 355 1.53 7.84 8.08
CA ASP A 355 0.75 8.04 9.31
C ASP A 355 -0.76 8.07 9.04
N GLU A 356 -1.20 8.66 7.93
CA GLU A 356 -2.61 8.63 7.52
C GLU A 356 -3.07 7.21 7.16
N ALA A 357 -2.28 6.45 6.39
CA ALA A 357 -2.64 5.08 6.04
C ALA A 357 -2.71 4.18 7.29
N VAL A 358 -1.72 4.25 8.19
CA VAL A 358 -1.73 3.49 9.45
C VAL A 358 -2.94 3.86 10.32
N SER A 359 -3.25 5.16 10.43
CA SER A 359 -4.46 5.62 11.13
C SER A 359 -5.74 5.03 10.50
N ASN A 360 -5.86 5.07 9.17
CA ASN A 360 -7.01 4.50 8.45
C ASN A 360 -7.09 2.97 8.60
N MET A 361 -5.96 2.26 8.55
CA MET A 361 -5.91 0.81 8.74
C MET A 361 -6.53 0.41 10.08
N VAL A 362 -6.08 1.04 11.17
CA VAL A 362 -6.58 0.77 12.52
C VAL A 362 -8.05 1.22 12.68
N GLU A 363 -8.40 2.42 12.22
CA GLU A 363 -9.78 2.90 12.36
C GLU A 363 -10.77 2.02 11.60
N ASN A 364 -10.45 1.64 10.35
CA ASN A 364 -11.35 0.86 9.51
C ASN A 364 -11.47 -0.60 9.97
N SER A 365 -10.41 -1.19 10.55
CA SER A 365 -10.52 -2.52 11.15
C SER A 365 -11.50 -2.53 12.32
N ILE A 366 -11.42 -1.54 13.21
CA ILE A 366 -12.34 -1.38 14.34
C ILE A 366 -13.77 -1.11 13.86
N ILE A 367 -13.95 -0.27 12.83
CA ILE A 367 -15.27 -0.01 12.22
C ILE A 367 -15.87 -1.30 11.65
N GLY A 368 -15.06 -2.13 10.97
CA GLY A 368 -15.51 -3.43 10.46
C GLY A 368 -16.05 -4.33 11.57
N VAL A 369 -15.32 -4.47 12.67
CA VAL A 369 -15.78 -5.21 13.86
C VAL A 369 -17.10 -4.66 14.39
N VAL A 370 -17.18 -3.34 14.57
CA VAL A 370 -18.40 -2.69 15.10
C VAL A 370 -19.59 -2.92 14.18
N ASN A 371 -19.43 -2.74 12.88
CA ASN A 371 -20.52 -2.91 11.90
C ASN A 371 -21.04 -4.36 11.88
N TYR A 372 -20.14 -5.33 11.89
CA TYR A 372 -20.53 -6.75 11.91
C TYR A 372 -21.39 -7.09 13.12
N PHE A 373 -20.96 -6.71 14.33
CA PHE A 373 -21.72 -7.03 15.55
C PHE A 373 -22.94 -6.13 15.78
N GLU A 374 -23.07 -5.04 15.04
CA GLU A 374 -24.28 -4.18 15.00
C GLU A 374 -25.26 -4.59 13.91
N GLY A 375 -24.92 -5.57 13.05
CA GLY A 375 -25.76 -6.03 11.95
C GLY A 375 -25.92 -4.99 10.84
N LYS A 376 -24.88 -4.18 10.58
CA LYS A 376 -24.86 -3.11 9.56
C LYS A 376 -24.19 -3.57 8.27
#